data_13d80a76bc3bc14b04e6fbe7e8706b9d
#
_entry.id   13d80a76bc3bc14b04e6fbe7e8706b9d
#
_cell.length_a   1.000
_cell.length_b   1.000
_cell.length_c   1.000
_cell.angle_alpha   90.00
_cell.angle_beta   90.00
_cell.angle_gamma   90.00
#
_symmetry.space_group_name_H-M   'P 1'
#
loop_
_entity.id
_entity.type
_entity.pdbx_description
1 polymer ?
#
loop_
_entity_poly.entity_id
_entity_poly.type
_entity_poly.pdbx_seq_one_letter_code
_entity_poly.pdbx_strand_id
1 'polypeptide(L)'
;DNYTVRLIQKDLPCSVVFYLGRGDRPYRPTSISLPYNTSISLLSDHFTVQCNDLLKRTSLPTVPYISIRYDENVRQRLATTKKNPDNFNILILGLDSVSRMQFERMLPKTFAYITKELDGIILKGYNILGDGTPAQIIPILTGMQERELPSTLHRDKNGSFVDVYPFIWNQYRERGYVTGYAEDGPSMGIWTLRLRGFNRTPTDHYMTP
;
A
#
# COMPACT_ATOMS: atom_id res chain seq x y z
N ASP A 1 19.24 -2.45 -12.57
CA ASP A 1 18.83 -1.40 -11.61
C ASP A 1 17.45 -1.69 -11.07
N ASN A 2 17.35 -1.80 -9.75
CA ASN A 2 16.12 -2.30 -9.09
C ASN A 2 14.96 -1.28 -9.01
N TYR A 3 15.13 -0.07 -9.55
CA TYR A 3 14.17 1.03 -9.46
C TYR A 3 13.75 1.56 -10.83
N THR A 4 13.74 0.68 -11.82
CA THR A 4 13.42 1.05 -13.20
C THR A 4 12.38 0.10 -13.78
N VAL A 5 11.63 0.59 -14.77
CA VAL A 5 10.79 -0.23 -15.64
C VAL A 5 11.37 -0.23 -17.06
N ARG A 6 11.37 -1.40 -17.70
CA ARG A 6 11.92 -1.61 -19.03
C ARG A 6 10.96 -2.39 -19.91
N LEU A 7 10.75 -1.92 -21.13
CA LEU A 7 10.00 -2.65 -22.14
C LEU A 7 10.90 -3.64 -22.86
N ILE A 8 10.56 -4.93 -22.78
CA ILE A 8 11.32 -6.02 -23.43
C ILE A 8 10.66 -6.53 -24.72
N GLN A 9 9.41 -6.15 -24.98
CA GLN A 9 8.69 -6.57 -26.18
C GLN A 9 8.87 -5.55 -27.30
N LYS A 10 9.35 -6.02 -28.46
CA LYS A 10 9.53 -5.23 -29.67
C LYS A 10 8.18 -4.98 -30.35
N ASP A 11 8.08 -3.88 -31.09
CA ASP A 11 6.91 -3.52 -31.91
C ASP A 11 5.59 -3.27 -31.15
N LEU A 12 5.69 -3.04 -29.84
CA LEU A 12 4.57 -2.69 -28.99
C LEU A 12 4.86 -1.34 -28.30
N PRO A 13 4.45 -0.20 -28.89
CA PRO A 13 4.65 1.08 -28.24
C PRO A 13 3.83 1.16 -26.95
N CYS A 14 4.52 1.42 -25.86
CA CYS A 14 3.93 1.55 -24.54
C CYS A 14 4.20 2.91 -23.92
N SER A 15 3.35 3.31 -23.00
CA SER A 15 3.59 4.42 -22.08
C SER A 15 3.38 3.96 -20.64
N VAL A 16 4.15 4.54 -19.74
CA VAL A 16 3.99 4.37 -18.30
C VAL A 16 3.33 5.62 -17.75
N VAL A 17 2.25 5.44 -17.02
CA VAL A 17 1.54 6.53 -16.35
C VAL A 17 1.82 6.43 -14.86
N PHE A 18 2.55 7.38 -14.34
CA PHE A 18 2.82 7.53 -12.93
C PHE A 18 1.77 8.44 -12.28
N TYR A 19 1.30 8.05 -11.11
CA TYR A 19 0.34 8.82 -10.33
C TYR A 19 1.08 9.55 -9.21
N LEU A 20 1.37 10.83 -9.45
CA LEU A 20 2.11 11.67 -8.53
C LEU A 20 1.14 12.44 -7.63
N GLY A 21 1.07 12.06 -6.37
CA GLY A 21 0.17 12.67 -5.40
C GLY A 21 0.75 12.69 -3.99
N ARG A 22 0.01 13.30 -3.08
CA ARG A 22 0.30 13.27 -1.64
C ARG A 22 -0.92 12.70 -0.93
N GLY A 23 -0.74 11.55 -0.26
CA GLY A 23 -1.84 10.85 0.41
C GLY A 23 -2.93 10.42 -0.57
N ASP A 24 -4.19 10.55 -0.17
CA ASP A 24 -5.37 10.14 -0.94
C ASP A 24 -5.98 11.31 -1.75
N ARG A 25 -5.22 12.36 -1.99
CA ARG A 25 -5.66 13.48 -2.82
C ARG A 25 -5.64 13.12 -4.31
N PRO A 26 -6.47 13.77 -5.13
CA PRO A 26 -6.48 13.53 -6.57
C PRO A 26 -5.08 13.63 -7.18
N TYR A 27 -4.72 12.62 -7.95
CA TYR A 27 -3.42 12.51 -8.60
C TYR A 27 -3.33 13.41 -9.83
N ARG A 28 -2.08 13.81 -10.15
CA ARG A 28 -1.76 14.32 -11.48
C ARG A 28 -1.05 13.20 -12.24
N PRO A 29 -1.70 12.57 -13.23
CA PRO A 29 -1.04 11.54 -14.02
C PRO A 29 0.08 12.17 -14.86
N THR A 30 1.23 11.52 -14.83
CA THR A 30 2.38 11.86 -15.68
C THR A 30 2.67 10.68 -16.59
N SER A 31 2.44 10.85 -17.88
CA SER A 31 2.69 9.81 -18.88
C SER A 31 4.08 9.98 -19.50
N ILE A 32 4.84 8.88 -19.51
CA ILE A 32 6.18 8.83 -20.12
C ILE A 32 6.17 7.70 -21.15
N SER A 33 6.60 8.01 -22.39
CA SER A 33 6.80 7.00 -23.42
C SER A 33 7.86 6.01 -22.98
N LEU A 34 7.60 4.72 -23.19
CA LEU A 34 8.53 3.63 -22.88
C LEU A 34 8.97 2.95 -24.19
N PRO A 35 10.06 3.44 -24.82
CA PRO A 35 10.60 2.82 -26.02
C PRO A 35 11.15 1.42 -25.73
N TYR A 36 11.15 0.57 -26.75
CA TYR A 36 11.73 -0.75 -26.67
C TYR A 36 13.18 -0.70 -26.14
N ASN A 37 13.49 -1.60 -25.22
CA ASN A 37 14.82 -1.77 -24.63
C ASN A 37 15.35 -0.54 -23.85
N THR A 38 14.50 0.41 -23.53
CA THR A 38 14.84 1.59 -22.71
C THR A 38 14.34 1.38 -21.30
N SER A 39 15.15 1.80 -20.31
CA SER A 39 14.75 1.79 -18.90
C SER A 39 14.42 3.20 -18.46
N ILE A 40 13.31 3.36 -17.75
CA ILE A 40 12.93 4.63 -17.10
C ILE A 40 12.83 4.43 -15.60
N SER A 41 13.27 5.43 -14.84
CA SER A 41 13.17 5.38 -13.37
C SER A 41 11.75 5.47 -12.90
N LEU A 42 11.42 4.75 -11.83
CA LEU A 42 10.13 4.79 -11.18
C LEU A 42 9.95 6.14 -10.46
N LEU A 43 8.91 6.88 -10.81
CA LEU A 43 8.55 8.16 -10.18
C LEU A 43 7.56 7.99 -9.03
N SER A 44 6.79 6.88 -9.02
CA SER A 44 5.86 6.52 -7.95
C SER A 44 5.91 5.02 -7.66
N ASP A 45 5.39 4.61 -6.51
CA ASP A 45 5.36 3.21 -6.09
C ASP A 45 4.24 2.42 -6.80
N HIS A 46 3.27 3.12 -7.37
CA HIS A 46 2.26 2.52 -8.25
C HIS A 46 2.21 3.28 -9.58
N PHE A 47 1.98 2.54 -10.65
CA PHE A 47 1.88 3.08 -12.00
C PHE A 47 1.08 2.14 -12.89
N THR A 48 0.62 2.64 -14.02
CA THR A 48 -0.02 1.79 -15.03
C THR A 48 0.82 1.78 -16.30
N VAL A 49 0.74 0.67 -17.03
CA VAL A 49 1.33 0.55 -18.35
C VAL A 49 0.21 0.41 -19.38
N GLN A 50 0.24 1.24 -20.40
CA GLN A 50 -0.66 1.22 -21.51
C GLN A 50 0.12 1.01 -22.81
N CYS A 51 -0.24 0.01 -23.56
CA CYS A 51 0.39 -0.33 -24.82
C CYS A 51 -0.63 -0.32 -25.97
N ASN A 52 -0.15 -0.06 -27.18
CA ASN A 52 -0.96 -0.08 -28.39
C ASN A 52 -0.47 -1.17 -29.33
N ASP A 53 -1.38 -2.03 -29.76
CA ASP A 53 -1.10 -3.00 -30.84
C ASP A 53 -1.23 -2.29 -32.20
N LEU A 54 -0.10 -1.99 -32.80
CA LEU A 54 -0.07 -1.30 -34.10
C LEU A 54 -0.65 -2.14 -35.22
N LEU A 55 -0.53 -3.45 -35.15
CA LEU A 55 -1.04 -4.37 -36.20
C LEU A 55 -2.55 -4.43 -36.16
N LYS A 56 -3.14 -4.51 -34.97
CA LYS A 56 -4.58 -4.55 -34.75
C LYS A 56 -5.22 -3.18 -34.65
N ARG A 57 -4.42 -2.11 -34.57
CA ARG A 57 -4.88 -0.72 -34.35
C ARG A 57 -5.78 -0.60 -33.11
N THR A 58 -5.45 -1.32 -32.05
CA THR A 58 -6.20 -1.36 -30.80
C THR A 58 -5.31 -1.03 -29.63
N SER A 59 -5.86 -0.36 -28.62
CA SER A 59 -5.22 -0.21 -27.32
C SER A 59 -5.39 -1.52 -26.54
N LEU A 60 -4.32 -1.98 -25.94
CA LEU A 60 -4.39 -3.11 -25.00
C LEU A 60 -4.96 -2.62 -23.66
N PRO A 61 -5.50 -3.54 -22.84
CA PRO A 61 -5.92 -3.19 -21.48
C PRO A 61 -4.81 -2.52 -20.70
N THR A 62 -5.15 -1.48 -19.95
CA THR A 62 -4.21 -0.84 -19.03
C THR A 62 -3.90 -1.80 -17.88
N VAL A 63 -2.63 -2.02 -17.60
CA VAL A 63 -2.19 -2.94 -16.55
C VAL A 63 -1.61 -2.13 -15.39
N PRO A 64 -2.15 -2.27 -14.16
CA PRO A 64 -1.59 -1.66 -12.98
C PRO A 64 -0.38 -2.46 -12.47
N TYR A 65 0.59 -1.74 -11.94
CA TYR A 65 1.80 -2.28 -11.32
C TYR A 65 2.07 -1.59 -10.00
N ILE A 66 2.57 -2.37 -9.05
CA ILE A 66 3.10 -1.90 -7.77
C ILE A 66 4.58 -2.25 -7.71
N SER A 67 5.39 -1.32 -7.26
CA SER A 67 6.84 -1.50 -7.09
C SER A 67 7.35 -0.53 -6.02
N ILE A 68 8.61 -0.64 -5.70
CA ILE A 68 9.31 0.25 -4.78
C ILE A 68 10.15 1.23 -5.59
N ARG A 69 9.84 2.53 -5.52
CA ARG A 69 10.66 3.58 -6.16
C ARG A 69 11.90 3.89 -5.34
N TYR A 70 12.90 4.44 -5.98
CA TYR A 70 14.03 5.03 -5.28
C TYR A 70 13.60 6.31 -4.56
N ASP A 71 13.94 6.43 -3.28
CA ASP A 71 13.70 7.64 -2.49
C ASP A 71 14.96 8.03 -1.73
N GLU A 72 15.53 9.17 -2.12
CA GLU A 72 16.76 9.69 -1.55
C GLU A 72 16.60 10.05 -0.07
N ASN A 73 15.45 10.61 0.34
CA ASN A 73 15.21 10.97 1.74
C ASN A 73 15.17 9.74 2.64
N VAL A 74 14.56 8.65 2.17
CA VAL A 74 14.55 7.37 2.88
C VAL A 74 15.98 6.86 3.04
N ARG A 75 16.79 6.89 1.98
CA ARG A 75 18.19 6.43 2.02
C ARG A 75 19.05 7.27 2.95
N GLN A 76 18.92 8.58 2.90
CA GLN A 76 19.65 9.48 3.81
C GLN A 76 19.28 9.23 5.27
N ARG A 77 17.99 9.07 5.57
CA ARG A 77 17.51 8.73 6.90
C ARG A 77 18.12 7.39 7.38
N LEU A 78 18.10 6.37 6.53
CA LEU A 78 18.66 5.06 6.86
C LEU A 78 20.18 5.09 7.07
N ALA A 79 20.90 5.91 6.32
CA ALA A 79 22.35 6.05 6.45
C ALA A 79 22.75 6.65 7.81
N THR A 80 21.90 7.50 8.39
CA THR A 80 22.14 8.15 9.69
C THR A 80 21.58 7.36 10.87
N THR A 81 20.73 6.37 10.63
CA THR A 81 20.12 5.56 11.69
C THR A 81 21.01 4.40 12.11
N LYS A 82 21.23 4.26 13.41
CA LYS A 82 21.99 3.14 13.97
C LYS A 82 21.21 1.84 13.73
N LYS A 83 21.81 0.92 12.98
CA LYS A 83 21.22 -0.41 12.77
C LYS A 83 21.25 -1.22 14.06
N ASN A 84 20.12 -1.80 14.42
CA ASN A 84 20.03 -2.83 15.45
C ASN A 84 19.86 -4.19 14.76
N PRO A 85 20.81 -5.14 14.90
CA PRO A 85 20.71 -6.45 14.26
C PRO A 85 19.53 -7.29 14.76
N ASP A 86 18.99 -6.97 15.93
CA ASP A 86 17.85 -7.68 16.53
C ASP A 86 16.49 -7.18 16.02
N ASN A 87 16.46 -6.23 15.10
CA ASN A 87 15.21 -5.73 14.52
C ASN A 87 14.60 -6.73 13.54
N PHE A 88 13.36 -7.13 13.79
CA PHE A 88 12.57 -7.97 12.88
C PHE A 88 11.84 -7.12 11.85
N ASN A 89 11.69 -7.65 10.63
CA ASN A 89 10.75 -7.11 9.67
C ASN A 89 9.31 -7.51 10.07
N ILE A 90 8.36 -6.60 9.86
CA ILE A 90 6.95 -6.81 10.21
C ILE A 90 6.14 -6.69 8.93
N LEU A 91 5.40 -7.73 8.61
CA LEU A 91 4.43 -7.75 7.52
C LEU A 91 3.03 -7.99 8.10
N ILE A 92 2.10 -7.09 7.82
CA ILE A 92 0.67 -7.27 8.08
C ILE A 92 -0.01 -7.50 6.74
N LEU A 93 -0.60 -8.67 6.55
CA LEU A 93 -1.37 -9.02 5.36
C LEU A 93 -2.85 -9.13 5.75
N GLY A 94 -3.66 -8.19 5.28
CA GLY A 94 -5.10 -8.17 5.48
C GLY A 94 -5.86 -8.82 4.33
N LEU A 95 -6.85 -9.66 4.65
CA LEU A 95 -7.84 -10.18 3.71
C LEU A 95 -9.21 -9.71 4.20
N ASP A 96 -9.77 -8.70 3.51
CA ASP A 96 -11.02 -8.10 3.92
C ASP A 96 -12.20 -9.08 3.81
N SER A 97 -13.14 -8.96 4.74
CA SER A 97 -14.37 -9.77 4.80
C SER A 97 -14.15 -11.29 4.88
N VAL A 98 -12.99 -11.75 5.34
CA VAL A 98 -12.66 -13.18 5.48
C VAL A 98 -12.55 -13.55 6.96
N SER A 99 -13.56 -14.27 7.46
CA SER A 99 -13.49 -14.83 8.83
C SER A 99 -12.43 -15.94 8.92
N ARG A 100 -11.95 -16.22 10.14
CA ARG A 100 -11.01 -17.32 10.39
C ARG A 100 -11.52 -18.65 9.82
N MET A 101 -12.78 -18.99 10.04
CA MET A 101 -13.38 -20.24 9.53
C MET A 101 -13.48 -20.26 8.01
N GLN A 102 -13.72 -19.11 7.40
CA GLN A 102 -13.73 -18.97 5.95
C GLN A 102 -12.31 -19.13 5.37
N PHE A 103 -11.32 -18.53 6.02
CA PHE A 103 -9.90 -18.68 5.64
C PHE A 103 -9.46 -20.14 5.65
N GLU A 104 -9.79 -20.90 6.71
CA GLU A 104 -9.48 -22.33 6.81
C GLU A 104 -10.10 -23.14 5.67
N ARG A 105 -11.37 -22.84 5.30
CA ARG A 105 -12.08 -23.59 4.25
C ARG A 105 -11.65 -23.21 2.84
N MET A 106 -11.44 -21.93 2.58
CA MET A 106 -11.22 -21.43 1.22
C MET A 106 -9.74 -21.37 0.85
N LEU A 107 -8.86 -21.28 1.84
CA LEU A 107 -7.41 -21.22 1.66
C LEU A 107 -6.67 -22.32 2.42
N PRO A 108 -7.05 -23.61 2.25
CA PRO A 108 -6.54 -24.70 3.07
C PRO A 108 -5.02 -24.91 2.92
N LYS A 109 -4.47 -24.64 1.74
CA LYS A 109 -3.02 -24.73 1.51
C LYS A 109 -2.27 -23.64 2.25
N THR A 110 -2.76 -22.40 2.20
CA THR A 110 -2.18 -21.27 2.91
C THR A 110 -2.28 -21.47 4.42
N PHE A 111 -3.44 -21.94 4.89
CA PHE A 111 -3.66 -22.25 6.30
C PHE A 111 -2.67 -23.32 6.79
N ALA A 112 -2.53 -24.43 6.03
CA ALA A 112 -1.59 -25.50 6.35
C ALA A 112 -0.13 -25.00 6.36
N TYR A 113 0.25 -24.16 5.39
CA TYR A 113 1.58 -23.58 5.33
C TYR A 113 1.88 -22.69 6.56
N ILE A 114 0.94 -21.81 6.92
CA ILE A 114 1.10 -20.95 8.10
C ILE A 114 1.25 -21.77 9.39
N THR A 115 0.41 -22.81 9.56
CA THR A 115 0.35 -23.58 10.81
C THR A 115 1.39 -24.68 10.95
N LYS A 116 1.88 -25.25 9.84
CA LYS A 116 2.78 -26.40 9.84
C LYS A 116 4.21 -26.05 9.47
N GLU A 117 4.40 -25.08 8.57
CA GLU A 117 5.73 -24.70 8.08
C GLU A 117 6.27 -23.45 8.76
N LEU A 118 5.38 -22.52 9.15
CA LEU A 118 5.77 -21.28 9.79
C LEU A 118 5.53 -21.27 11.31
N ASP A 119 5.04 -22.35 11.89
CA ASP A 119 4.65 -22.43 13.32
C ASP A 119 3.72 -21.28 13.76
N GLY A 120 2.83 -20.87 12.85
CA GLY A 120 1.97 -19.70 13.05
C GLY A 120 0.97 -19.89 14.19
N ILE A 121 0.84 -18.86 15.02
CA ILE A 121 -0.08 -18.85 16.17
C ILE A 121 -1.46 -18.39 15.73
N ILE A 122 -2.49 -19.18 15.99
CA ILE A 122 -3.88 -18.83 15.71
C ILE A 122 -4.51 -18.18 16.94
N LEU A 123 -4.88 -16.91 16.83
CA LEU A 123 -5.54 -16.17 17.88
C LEU A 123 -7.05 -16.47 17.91
N LYS A 124 -7.44 -17.59 18.57
CA LYS A 124 -8.83 -18.07 18.58
C LYS A 124 -9.81 -17.12 19.28
N GLY A 125 -9.33 -16.32 20.22
CA GLY A 125 -10.14 -15.33 20.98
C GLY A 125 -10.08 -13.91 20.43
N TYR A 126 -9.48 -13.69 19.27
CA TYR A 126 -9.44 -12.37 18.66
C TYR A 126 -10.79 -12.06 18.00
N ASN A 127 -11.53 -11.11 18.58
CA ASN A 127 -12.86 -10.71 18.14
C ASN A 127 -12.86 -9.31 17.52
N ILE A 128 -13.93 -8.98 16.81
CA ILE A 128 -14.14 -7.64 16.27
C ILE A 128 -14.38 -6.63 17.42
N LEU A 129 -13.87 -5.42 17.24
CA LEU A 129 -14.00 -4.31 18.19
C LEU A 129 -15.10 -3.31 17.81
N GLY A 130 -15.66 -3.46 16.61
CA GLY A 130 -16.71 -2.60 16.09
C GLY A 130 -17.16 -3.03 14.70
N ASP A 131 -18.07 -2.29 14.11
CA ASP A 131 -18.59 -2.54 12.78
C ASP A 131 -17.73 -1.85 11.69
N GLY A 132 -17.39 -2.62 10.67
CA GLY A 132 -16.59 -2.16 9.52
C GLY A 132 -15.09 -2.20 9.74
N THR A 133 -14.36 -2.21 8.62
CA THR A 133 -12.90 -2.39 8.57
C THR A 133 -12.12 -1.34 9.37
N PRO A 134 -12.45 -0.02 9.34
CA PRO A 134 -11.72 0.96 10.14
C PRO A 134 -11.76 0.66 11.64
N ALA A 135 -12.92 0.24 12.17
CA ALA A 135 -13.08 -0.08 13.60
C ALA A 135 -12.22 -1.27 14.07
N GLN A 136 -11.73 -2.10 13.11
CA GLN A 136 -10.83 -3.22 13.40
C GLN A 136 -9.36 -2.82 13.24
N ILE A 137 -9.05 -2.11 12.17
CA ILE A 137 -7.68 -1.80 11.77
C ILE A 137 -7.09 -0.64 12.60
N ILE A 138 -7.90 0.36 12.94
CA ILE A 138 -7.45 1.48 13.78
C ILE A 138 -6.84 0.98 15.10
N PRO A 139 -7.49 0.12 15.90
CA PRO A 139 -6.88 -0.38 17.13
C PRO A 139 -5.59 -1.18 16.93
N ILE A 140 -5.48 -1.96 15.85
CA ILE A 140 -4.26 -2.70 15.51
C ILE A 140 -3.10 -1.74 15.24
N LEU A 141 -3.38 -0.63 14.54
CA LEU A 141 -2.34 0.28 14.07
C LEU A 141 -2.08 1.46 15.01
N THR A 142 -2.95 1.71 15.99
CA THR A 142 -2.81 2.86 16.90
C THR A 142 -2.84 2.48 18.38
N GLY A 143 -3.32 1.28 18.73
CA GLY A 143 -3.60 0.88 20.10
C GLY A 143 -4.84 1.53 20.71
N MET A 144 -5.63 2.30 19.93
CA MET A 144 -6.78 3.07 20.39
C MET A 144 -8.02 2.74 19.56
N GLN A 145 -9.19 2.78 20.16
CA GLN A 145 -10.45 2.66 19.42
C GLN A 145 -10.75 3.95 18.67
N GLU A 146 -11.53 3.86 17.57
CA GLU A 146 -11.88 5.02 16.74
C GLU A 146 -12.53 6.16 17.56
N ARG A 147 -13.36 5.82 18.55
CA ARG A 147 -14.04 6.79 19.43
C ARG A 147 -13.10 7.56 20.38
N GLU A 148 -11.89 7.07 20.59
CA GLU A 148 -10.87 7.70 21.43
C GLU A 148 -10.00 8.67 20.64
N LEU A 149 -10.16 8.69 19.33
CA LEU A 149 -9.38 9.48 18.37
C LEU A 149 -10.21 10.65 17.84
N PRO A 150 -9.57 11.71 17.32
CA PRO A 150 -10.25 12.80 16.65
C PRO A 150 -11.11 12.30 15.49
N SER A 151 -12.30 12.88 15.30
CA SER A 151 -13.16 12.51 14.17
C SER A 151 -12.48 12.76 12.83
N THR A 152 -12.51 11.75 11.97
CA THR A 152 -12.01 11.81 10.58
C THR A 152 -13.09 11.43 9.57
N LEU A 153 -14.34 11.37 9.99
CA LEU A 153 -15.48 10.99 9.16
C LEU A 153 -15.75 12.04 8.07
N HIS A 154 -16.07 11.61 6.87
CA HIS A 154 -16.53 12.51 5.79
C HIS A 154 -17.73 13.34 6.17
N ARG A 155 -18.67 12.75 6.91
CA ARG A 155 -19.92 13.41 7.36
C ARG A 155 -19.71 14.48 8.44
N ASP A 156 -18.55 14.48 9.10
CA ASP A 156 -18.23 15.49 10.13
C ASP A 156 -17.57 16.70 9.45
N LYS A 157 -18.23 17.85 9.48
CA LYS A 157 -17.72 19.09 8.88
C LYS A 157 -16.38 19.54 9.49
N ASN A 158 -16.17 19.24 10.77
CA ASN A 158 -14.96 19.57 11.51
C ASN A 158 -13.95 18.40 11.55
N GLY A 159 -14.26 17.29 10.88
CA GLY A 159 -13.38 16.12 10.85
C GLY A 159 -12.02 16.41 10.22
N SER A 160 -10.98 15.87 10.81
CA SER A 160 -9.60 15.93 10.30
C SER A 160 -9.35 14.84 9.25
N PHE A 161 -8.21 14.92 8.57
CA PHE A 161 -7.66 13.77 7.84
C PHE A 161 -7.11 12.74 8.82
N VAL A 162 -7.01 11.48 8.39
CA VAL A 162 -6.51 10.39 9.26
C VAL A 162 -5.04 10.53 9.66
N ASP A 163 -4.32 11.46 9.06
CA ASP A 163 -2.95 11.85 9.43
C ASP A 163 -2.77 12.18 10.93
N VAL A 164 -3.86 12.56 11.62
CA VAL A 164 -3.83 12.90 13.06
C VAL A 164 -3.73 11.66 13.96
N TYR A 165 -3.90 10.47 13.41
CA TYR A 165 -3.85 9.24 14.21
C TYR A 165 -2.41 8.85 14.55
N PRO A 166 -2.16 8.33 15.74
CA PRO A 166 -0.82 7.93 16.20
C PRO A 166 -0.43 6.55 15.63
N PHE A 167 -0.36 6.44 14.33
CA PHE A 167 -0.05 5.18 13.67
C PHE A 167 1.31 4.62 14.07
N ILE A 168 1.36 3.33 14.32
CA ILE A 168 2.55 2.60 14.74
C ILE A 168 3.70 2.71 13.73
N TRP A 169 3.43 2.81 12.44
CA TRP A 169 4.48 2.99 11.42
C TRP A 169 5.27 4.28 11.58
N ASN A 170 4.73 5.34 12.21
CA ASN A 170 5.47 6.55 12.51
C ASN A 170 6.59 6.24 13.52
N GLN A 171 6.27 5.47 14.56
CA GLN A 171 7.25 5.04 15.57
C GLN A 171 8.33 4.12 14.98
N TYR A 172 7.95 3.23 14.06
CA TYR A 172 8.91 2.38 13.34
C TYR A 172 9.82 3.22 12.44
N ARG A 173 9.27 4.21 11.73
CA ARG A 173 10.06 5.12 10.89
C ARG A 173 11.10 5.89 11.70
N GLU A 174 10.74 6.40 12.87
CA GLU A 174 11.65 7.07 13.80
C GLU A 174 12.77 6.15 14.31
N ARG A 175 12.51 4.86 14.38
CA ARG A 175 13.49 3.83 14.75
C ARG A 175 14.29 3.29 13.55
N GLY A 176 14.18 3.89 12.39
CA GLY A 176 14.96 3.57 11.19
C GLY A 176 14.40 2.47 10.32
N TYR A 177 13.15 2.09 10.50
CA TYR A 177 12.50 1.18 9.54
C TYR A 177 12.08 1.92 8.26
N VAL A 178 12.09 1.18 7.16
CA VAL A 178 11.36 1.58 5.96
C VAL A 178 9.92 1.11 6.13
N THR A 179 8.99 2.01 5.92
CA THR A 179 7.56 1.73 6.10
C THR A 179 6.85 1.69 4.75
N GLY A 180 5.88 0.79 4.61
CA GLY A 180 5.07 0.66 3.41
C GLY A 180 3.61 0.37 3.74
N TYR A 181 2.71 0.87 2.92
CA TYR A 181 1.29 0.56 2.95
C TYR A 181 0.78 0.33 1.53
N ALA A 182 -0.01 -0.71 1.35
CA ALA A 182 -0.64 -1.05 0.08
C ALA A 182 -2.11 -1.42 0.30
N GLU A 183 -2.98 -1.00 -0.60
CA GLU A 183 -4.40 -1.34 -0.63
C GLU A 183 -4.86 -1.45 -2.08
N ASP A 184 -5.63 -2.48 -2.41
CA ASP A 184 -6.01 -2.79 -3.79
C ASP A 184 -7.28 -2.08 -4.29
N GLY A 185 -8.02 -1.44 -3.40
CA GLY A 185 -9.27 -0.76 -3.73
C GLY A 185 -9.41 0.62 -3.08
N PRO A 186 -8.56 1.61 -3.43
CA PRO A 186 -8.44 2.85 -2.67
C PRO A 186 -9.71 3.70 -2.64
N SER A 187 -10.59 3.63 -3.64
CA SER A 187 -11.88 4.34 -3.64
C SER A 187 -12.89 3.76 -2.64
N MET A 188 -12.72 2.50 -2.28
CA MET A 188 -13.52 1.79 -1.27
C MET A 188 -12.65 1.34 -0.08
N GLY A 189 -11.50 1.96 0.06
CA GLY A 189 -10.45 1.60 0.99
C GLY A 189 -10.79 1.90 2.45
N ILE A 190 -9.96 1.37 3.34
CA ILE A 190 -10.09 1.51 4.79
C ILE A 190 -10.21 2.98 5.19
N TRP A 191 -9.40 3.83 4.58
CA TRP A 191 -9.26 5.24 4.96
C TRP A 191 -10.12 6.19 4.13
N THR A 192 -10.65 5.76 2.98
CA THR A 192 -11.27 6.64 1.99
C THR A 192 -12.78 6.45 1.84
N LEU A 193 -13.32 5.25 2.13
CA LEU A 193 -14.75 5.00 2.00
C LEU A 193 -15.59 5.80 3.01
N ARG A 194 -15.21 5.79 4.26
CA ARG A 194 -15.95 6.42 5.37
C ARG A 194 -15.19 7.59 6.00
N LEU A 195 -13.87 7.53 5.94
CA LEU A 195 -12.96 8.50 6.52
C LEU A 195 -12.38 9.42 5.43
N ARG A 196 -11.86 10.56 5.83
CA ARG A 196 -11.33 11.59 4.92
C ARG A 196 -10.01 11.25 4.24
N GLY A 197 -9.48 10.04 4.48
CA GLY A 197 -8.20 9.61 3.92
C GLY A 197 -7.00 10.37 4.47
N PHE A 198 -5.86 10.12 3.86
CA PHE A 198 -4.61 10.79 4.17
C PHE A 198 -4.43 12.08 3.35
N ASN A 199 -4.08 13.17 4.01
CA ASN A 199 -3.68 14.41 3.38
C ASN A 199 -2.20 14.38 2.91
N ARG A 200 -1.39 13.55 3.56
CA ARG A 200 0.03 13.32 3.25
C ARG A 200 0.26 11.84 3.09
N THR A 201 1.28 11.47 2.32
CA THR A 201 1.73 10.08 2.22
C THR A 201 2.06 9.52 3.61
N PRO A 202 1.36 8.48 4.09
CA PRO A 202 1.47 8.04 5.49
C PRO A 202 2.74 7.25 5.76
N THR A 203 3.29 6.60 4.76
CA THR A 203 4.46 5.71 4.84
C THR A 203 5.52 6.12 3.82
N ASP A 204 6.72 5.57 3.90
CA ASP A 204 7.80 5.84 2.95
C ASP A 204 7.42 5.39 1.53
N HIS A 205 6.74 4.25 1.43
CA HIS A 205 6.17 3.70 0.20
C HIS A 205 4.66 3.56 0.37
N TYR A 206 3.91 4.19 -0.51
CA TYR A 206 2.45 4.22 -0.45
C TYR A 206 1.87 3.75 -1.78
N MET A 207 1.32 2.55 -1.77
CA MET A 207 0.91 1.79 -2.95
C MET A 207 -0.62 1.59 -2.94
N THR A 208 -1.33 2.66 -3.23
CA THR A 208 -2.79 2.66 -3.39
C THR A 208 -3.09 3.10 -4.81
N PRO A 209 -3.33 2.16 -5.74
CA PRO A 209 -3.54 2.45 -7.16
C PRO A 209 -4.85 3.17 -7.46
#